data_b542d07f943454501fc7f54de73116f8
#
_entry.id   b542d07f943454501fc7f54de73116f8
#
_cell.length_a   1.000
_cell.length_b   1.000
_cell.length_c   1.000
_cell.angle_alpha   90.00
_cell.angle_beta   90.00
_cell.angle_gamma   90.00
#
_symmetry.space_group_name_H-M   'P 1'
#
loop_
_entity.id
_entity.type
_entity.pdbx_description
1 polymer ?
#
loop_
_entity_poly.entity_id
_entity_poly.type
_entity_poly.pdbx_seq_one_letter_code
_entity_poly.pdbx_strand_id
1 'polypeptide(L)'
;TSAAVRSPIDELCLSNGARCGLTGFVAGLSRKTVANNVTINNLLPGPFDTDRLRGNIAHRAGAAGISEAEMAAKAAANNPAGRFGTAEEFGAACAFLCSVHTGFITGQQILMDGGAFPGTM
;
A
#
# COMPACT_ATOMS: atom_id res chain seq x y z
N THR A 1 -4.82 3.95 1.47
CA THR A 1 -5.69 2.82 1.18
C THR A 1 -4.94 1.48 1.17
N SER A 2 -4.68 0.85 0.03
CA SER A 2 -3.95 -0.43 -0.07
C SER A 2 -3.63 -0.76 -1.53
N ALA A 3 -2.55 -1.51 -1.78
CA ALA A 3 -2.26 -2.13 -3.06
C ALA A 3 -3.42 -3.05 -3.55
N ALA A 4 -4.23 -3.58 -2.64
CA ALA A 4 -5.41 -4.38 -2.95
C ALA A 4 -6.46 -3.66 -3.83
N VAL A 5 -6.40 -2.34 -3.96
CA VAL A 5 -7.22 -1.57 -4.93
C VAL A 5 -6.80 -1.87 -6.37
N ARG A 6 -5.52 -2.15 -6.60
CA ARG A 6 -4.96 -2.48 -7.92
C ARG A 6 -4.96 -3.99 -8.19
N SER A 7 -4.67 -4.76 -7.15
CA SER A 7 -4.62 -6.22 -7.21
C SER A 7 -5.39 -6.79 -6.01
N PRO A 8 -6.67 -7.15 -6.19
CA PRO A 8 -7.49 -7.70 -5.09
C PRO A 8 -6.83 -8.92 -4.46
N ILE A 9 -6.95 -9.03 -3.15
CA ILE A 9 -6.46 -10.15 -2.36
C ILE A 9 -7.67 -11.03 -2.01
N ASP A 10 -7.65 -12.30 -2.41
CA ASP A 10 -8.81 -13.19 -2.33
C ASP A 10 -9.38 -13.33 -0.92
N GLU A 11 -8.53 -13.42 0.09
CA GLU A 11 -8.94 -13.56 1.48
C GLU A 11 -9.47 -12.25 2.11
N LEU A 12 -9.41 -11.14 1.39
CA LEU A 12 -9.76 -9.81 1.90
C LEU A 12 -10.94 -9.15 1.17
N CYS A 13 -11.94 -9.91 0.76
CA CYS A 13 -13.06 -9.45 -0.07
C CYS A 13 -13.73 -8.16 0.45
N LEU A 14 -14.10 -8.11 1.75
CA LEU A 14 -14.71 -6.91 2.34
C LEU A 14 -13.75 -5.72 2.37
N SER A 15 -12.48 -5.97 2.67
CA SER A 15 -11.44 -4.93 2.66
C SER A 15 -11.21 -4.39 1.25
N ASN A 16 -11.17 -5.26 0.24
CA ASN A 16 -11.05 -4.85 -1.17
C ASN A 16 -12.21 -3.92 -1.56
N GLY A 17 -13.44 -4.31 -1.28
CA GLY A 17 -14.64 -3.51 -1.59
C GLY A 17 -14.64 -2.15 -0.89
N ALA A 18 -14.38 -2.11 0.41
CA ALA A 18 -14.34 -0.87 1.19
C ALA A 18 -13.25 0.09 0.68
N ARG A 19 -12.07 -0.43 0.34
CA ARG A 19 -10.95 0.39 -0.16
C ARG A 19 -11.17 0.90 -1.57
N CYS A 20 -11.78 0.09 -2.44
CA CYS A 20 -12.18 0.55 -3.78
C CYS A 20 -13.24 1.65 -3.68
N GLY A 21 -14.23 1.51 -2.79
CA GLY A 21 -15.24 2.53 -2.55
C GLY A 21 -14.64 3.85 -2.07
N LEU A 22 -13.73 3.80 -1.09
CA LEU A 22 -13.01 4.99 -0.62
C LEU A 22 -12.18 5.63 -1.74
N THR A 23 -11.50 4.83 -2.55
CA THR A 23 -10.70 5.31 -3.67
C THR A 23 -11.56 6.06 -4.69
N GLY A 24 -12.72 5.52 -5.05
CA GLY A 24 -13.68 6.17 -5.93
C GLY A 24 -14.24 7.48 -5.35
N PHE A 25 -14.57 7.49 -4.06
CA PHE A 25 -15.01 8.69 -3.36
C PHE A 25 -13.95 9.79 -3.38
N VAL A 26 -12.69 9.45 -3.04
CA VAL A 26 -11.56 10.40 -3.05
C VAL A 26 -11.33 10.95 -4.46
N ALA A 27 -11.40 10.11 -5.50
CA ALA A 27 -11.25 10.55 -6.88
C ALA A 27 -12.28 11.63 -7.27
N GLY A 28 -13.53 11.49 -6.83
CA GLY A 28 -14.58 12.49 -7.04
C GLY A 28 -14.36 13.76 -6.23
N LEU A 29 -14.00 13.61 -4.94
CA LEU A 29 -13.81 14.74 -4.02
C LEU A 29 -12.61 15.60 -4.39
N SER A 30 -11.48 15.01 -4.75
CA SER A 30 -10.24 15.71 -5.09
C SER A 30 -10.42 16.71 -6.25
N ARG A 31 -11.31 16.40 -7.19
CA ARG A 31 -11.64 17.30 -8.31
C ARG A 31 -12.39 18.57 -7.88
N LYS A 32 -13.08 18.51 -6.74
CA LYS A 32 -13.82 19.65 -6.20
C LYS A 32 -12.96 20.53 -5.29
N THR A 33 -11.97 19.93 -4.61
CA THR A 33 -11.16 20.64 -3.60
C THR A 33 -9.95 21.33 -4.19
N VAL A 34 -9.42 20.86 -5.32
CA VAL A 34 -8.16 21.35 -5.90
C VAL A 34 -8.21 22.83 -6.30
N ALA A 35 -9.38 23.35 -6.68
CA ALA A 35 -9.56 24.79 -6.97
C ALA A 35 -9.27 25.69 -5.76
N ASN A 36 -9.35 25.14 -4.54
CA ASN A 36 -9.02 25.82 -3.28
C ASN A 36 -7.62 25.45 -2.76
N ASN A 37 -6.73 24.94 -3.62
CA ASN A 37 -5.40 24.45 -3.25
C ASN A 37 -5.41 23.31 -2.23
N VAL A 38 -6.48 22.53 -2.18
CA VAL A 38 -6.58 21.32 -1.33
C VAL A 38 -6.44 20.09 -2.20
N THR A 39 -5.32 19.42 -2.12
CA THR A 39 -5.04 18.16 -2.82
C THR A 39 -5.39 16.97 -1.94
N ILE A 40 -5.90 15.90 -2.55
CA ILE A 40 -6.19 14.64 -1.86
C ILE A 40 -5.63 13.50 -2.70
N ASN A 41 -4.70 12.75 -2.13
CA ASN A 41 -4.06 11.61 -2.79
C ASN A 41 -4.11 10.37 -1.90
N ASN A 42 -4.06 9.20 -2.50
CA ASN A 42 -4.01 7.93 -1.78
C ASN A 42 -2.63 7.29 -1.93
N LEU A 43 -2.04 6.87 -0.81
CA LEU A 43 -0.94 5.93 -0.81
C LEU A 43 -1.50 4.51 -0.72
N LEU A 44 -1.01 3.62 -1.58
CA LEU A 44 -1.41 2.23 -1.70
C LEU A 44 -0.25 1.32 -1.27
N PRO A 45 -0.07 1.08 0.04
CA PRO A 45 1.01 0.20 0.49
C PRO A 45 0.77 -1.25 0.07
N GLY A 46 1.84 -1.90 -0.39
CA GLY A 46 2.02 -3.33 -0.42
C GLY A 46 2.52 -3.87 0.92
N PRO A 47 3.45 -4.84 0.91
CA PRO A 47 4.01 -5.41 2.15
C PRO A 47 5.05 -4.48 2.76
N PHE A 48 4.69 -3.81 3.85
CA PHE A 48 5.58 -3.01 4.68
C PHE A 48 5.88 -3.75 6.00
N ASP A 49 7.09 -3.58 6.53
CA ASP A 49 7.51 -4.15 7.81
C ASP A 49 6.75 -3.47 8.96
N THR A 50 5.70 -4.11 9.41
CA THR A 50 4.79 -3.66 10.47
C THR A 50 4.52 -4.81 11.42
N ASP A 51 4.06 -4.49 12.65
CA ASP A 51 3.67 -5.51 13.63
C ASP A 51 2.60 -6.47 13.07
N ARG A 52 1.68 -5.95 12.26
CA ARG A 52 0.67 -6.79 11.59
C ARG A 52 1.31 -7.78 10.61
N LEU A 53 2.30 -7.36 9.82
CA LEU A 53 3.01 -8.25 8.90
C LEU A 53 3.78 -9.31 9.69
N ARG A 54 4.49 -8.90 10.75
CA ARG A 54 5.24 -9.81 11.63
C ARG A 54 4.31 -10.84 12.26
N GLY A 55 3.16 -10.43 12.80
CA GLY A 55 2.15 -11.35 13.34
C GLY A 55 1.62 -12.35 12.29
N ASN A 56 1.38 -11.90 11.05
CA ASN A 56 0.98 -12.80 9.96
C ASN A 56 2.08 -13.80 9.60
N ILE A 57 3.34 -13.36 9.59
CA ILE A 57 4.51 -14.23 9.34
C ILE A 57 4.61 -15.28 10.43
N ALA A 58 4.52 -14.90 11.72
CA ALA A 58 4.56 -15.81 12.86
C ALA A 58 3.46 -16.87 12.76
N HIS A 59 2.22 -16.46 12.48
CA HIS A 59 1.10 -17.38 12.30
C HIS A 59 1.34 -18.40 11.17
N ARG A 60 1.79 -17.91 10.00
CA ARG A 60 2.07 -18.77 8.83
C ARG A 60 3.26 -19.69 9.05
N ALA A 61 4.29 -19.23 9.77
CA ALA A 61 5.45 -20.02 10.13
C ALA A 61 5.04 -21.19 11.05
N GLY A 62 4.22 -20.92 12.07
CA GLY A 62 3.67 -21.94 12.96
C GLY A 62 2.83 -22.98 12.20
N ALA A 63 1.97 -22.56 11.30
CA ALA A 63 1.15 -23.46 10.48
C ALA A 63 1.98 -24.32 9.50
N ALA A 64 3.12 -23.79 9.02
CA ALA A 64 4.01 -24.48 8.09
C ALA A 64 5.13 -25.30 8.79
N GLY A 65 5.28 -25.20 10.10
CA GLY A 65 6.33 -25.88 10.86
C GLY A 65 7.74 -25.42 10.55
N ILE A 66 7.92 -24.15 10.14
CA ILE A 66 9.22 -23.54 9.84
C ILE A 66 9.47 -22.33 10.75
N SER A 67 10.71 -21.81 10.76
CA SER A 67 11.02 -20.61 11.52
C SER A 67 10.40 -19.34 10.94
N GLU A 68 10.13 -18.35 11.79
CA GLU A 68 9.66 -17.02 11.36
C GLU A 68 10.64 -16.36 10.37
N ALA A 69 11.94 -16.51 10.61
CA ALA A 69 12.99 -16.00 9.75
C ALA A 69 12.92 -16.61 8.33
N GLU A 70 12.70 -17.92 8.24
CA GLU A 70 12.54 -18.61 6.96
C GLU A 70 11.25 -18.18 6.25
N MET A 71 10.15 -18.05 6.99
CA MET A 71 8.88 -17.56 6.43
C MET A 71 9.00 -16.11 5.95
N ALA A 72 9.68 -15.24 6.71
CA ALA A 72 9.93 -13.85 6.32
C ALA A 72 10.79 -13.78 5.04
N ALA A 73 11.86 -14.56 4.96
CA ALA A 73 12.72 -14.63 3.80
C ALA A 73 11.95 -15.09 2.54
N LYS A 74 11.12 -16.13 2.67
CA LYS A 74 10.26 -16.61 1.57
C LYS A 74 9.26 -15.52 1.13
N ALA A 75 8.63 -14.83 2.10
CA ALA A 75 7.67 -13.77 1.78
C ALA A 75 8.34 -12.56 1.13
N ALA A 76 9.52 -12.18 1.56
CA ALA A 76 10.32 -11.11 0.96
C ALA A 76 10.77 -11.47 -0.47
N ALA A 77 11.22 -12.71 -0.70
CA ALA A 77 11.67 -13.18 -2.02
C ALA A 77 10.54 -13.19 -3.06
N ASN A 78 9.28 -13.28 -2.64
CA ASN A 78 8.12 -13.18 -3.55
C ASN A 78 7.83 -11.74 -4.01
N ASN A 79 8.49 -10.74 -3.44
CA ASN A 79 8.39 -9.35 -3.89
C ASN A 79 9.56 -9.05 -4.85
N PRO A 80 9.36 -8.39 -5.99
CA PRO A 80 10.45 -8.02 -6.90
C PRO A 80 11.57 -7.21 -6.23
N ALA A 81 11.23 -6.38 -5.21
CA ALA A 81 12.24 -5.67 -4.42
C ALA A 81 13.09 -6.58 -3.52
N GLY A 82 12.72 -7.86 -3.33
CA GLY A 82 13.39 -8.81 -2.46
C GLY A 82 13.30 -8.49 -0.96
N ARG A 83 12.45 -7.55 -0.58
CA ARG A 83 12.29 -7.07 0.80
C ARG A 83 10.92 -6.46 1.05
N PHE A 84 10.64 -6.18 2.29
CA PHE A 84 9.50 -5.34 2.70
C PHE A 84 9.89 -3.85 2.65
N GLY A 85 8.89 -2.99 2.45
CA GLY A 85 9.05 -1.55 2.61
C GLY A 85 9.22 -1.17 4.08
N THR A 86 9.86 -0.03 4.35
CA THR A 86 10.04 0.48 5.72
C THR A 86 9.04 1.58 6.05
N ALA A 87 8.84 1.84 7.34
CA ALA A 87 7.99 2.93 7.80
C ALA A 87 8.50 4.29 7.34
N GLU A 88 9.83 4.45 7.26
CA GLU A 88 10.51 5.67 6.80
C GLU A 88 10.23 5.93 5.32
N GLU A 89 10.30 4.89 4.48
CA GLU A 89 9.97 4.99 3.05
C GLU A 89 8.52 5.44 2.83
N PHE A 90 7.59 4.87 3.62
CA PHE A 90 6.20 5.29 3.58
C PHE A 90 6.01 6.73 4.06
N GLY A 91 6.64 7.08 5.18
CA GLY A 91 6.61 8.42 5.75
C GLY A 91 7.18 9.48 4.81
N ALA A 92 8.29 9.18 4.13
CA ALA A 92 8.90 10.09 3.16
C ALA A 92 7.97 10.39 1.98
N ALA A 93 7.30 9.39 1.43
CA ALA A 93 6.31 9.58 0.36
C ALA A 93 5.10 10.40 0.84
N CYS A 94 4.62 10.14 2.06
CA CYS A 94 3.54 10.91 2.67
C CYS A 94 3.95 12.37 2.87
N ALA A 95 5.14 12.63 3.42
CA ALA A 95 5.66 13.98 3.63
C ALA A 95 5.83 14.74 2.31
N PHE A 96 6.32 14.07 1.26
CA PHE A 96 6.40 14.68 -0.07
C PHE A 96 5.03 15.12 -0.57
N LEU A 97 4.02 14.26 -0.50
CA LEU A 97 2.65 14.57 -0.94
C LEU A 97 1.97 15.67 -0.12
N CYS A 98 2.40 15.88 1.12
CA CYS A 98 1.93 16.96 1.99
C CYS A 98 2.74 18.25 1.85
N SER A 99 3.77 18.27 1.00
CA SER A 99 4.64 19.43 0.84
C SER A 99 4.05 20.47 -0.11
N VAL A 100 4.58 21.69 -0.04
CA VAL A 100 4.22 22.80 -0.95
C VAL A 100 4.57 22.54 -2.41
N HIS A 101 5.39 21.52 -2.70
CA HIS A 101 5.85 21.19 -4.05
C HIS A 101 4.85 20.34 -4.83
N THR A 102 3.81 19.85 -4.20
CA THR A 102 2.86 18.89 -4.81
C THR A 102 1.46 19.47 -5.06
N GLY A 103 1.33 20.79 -5.07
CA GLY A 103 0.05 21.46 -5.25
C GLY A 103 -0.68 21.14 -6.55
N PHE A 104 0.00 20.53 -7.54
CA PHE A 104 -0.59 20.08 -8.81
C PHE A 104 -0.77 18.57 -8.91
N ILE A 105 -0.55 17.85 -7.80
CA ILE A 105 -0.75 16.40 -7.69
C ILE A 105 -1.99 16.16 -6.85
N THR A 106 -3.09 15.71 -7.46
CA THR A 106 -4.34 15.41 -6.75
C THR A 106 -5.09 14.24 -7.40
N GLY A 107 -5.88 13.52 -6.62
CA GLY A 107 -6.67 12.37 -7.07
C GLY A 107 -5.82 11.13 -7.41
N GLN A 108 -4.53 11.12 -7.06
CA GLN A 108 -3.62 10.05 -7.46
C GLN A 108 -3.71 8.85 -6.53
N GLN A 109 -3.37 7.70 -7.12
CA GLN A 109 -3.32 6.39 -6.45
C GLN A 109 -1.87 5.90 -6.54
N ILE A 110 -1.04 6.30 -5.56
CA ILE A 110 0.40 6.05 -5.59
C ILE A 110 0.69 4.71 -4.96
N LEU A 111 1.09 3.76 -5.80
CA LEU A 111 1.42 2.41 -5.39
C LEU A 111 2.83 2.36 -4.81
N MET A 112 2.95 1.76 -3.63
CA MET A 112 4.19 1.56 -2.90
C MET A 112 4.30 0.09 -2.50
N ASP A 113 4.68 -0.77 -3.42
CA ASP A 113 4.58 -2.23 -3.27
C ASP A 113 5.86 -3.00 -3.65
N GLY A 114 6.95 -2.31 -3.94
CA GLY A 114 8.21 -2.93 -4.34
C GLY A 114 8.14 -3.62 -5.71
N GLY A 115 7.20 -3.21 -6.57
CA GLY A 115 7.02 -3.76 -7.92
C GLY A 115 6.14 -5.01 -7.95
N ALA A 116 5.41 -5.34 -6.88
CA ALA A 116 4.58 -6.56 -6.81
C ALA A 116 3.42 -6.54 -7.82
N PHE A 117 2.87 -5.38 -8.14
CA PHE A 117 1.82 -5.25 -9.15
C PHE A 117 2.41 -5.35 -10.56
N PRO A 118 2.01 -6.34 -11.39
CA PRO A 118 2.62 -6.57 -12.69
C PRO A 118 2.06 -5.70 -13.82
N GLY A 119 1.10 -4.82 -13.53
CA GLY A 119 0.46 -3.96 -14.53
C GLY A 119 1.23 -2.67 -14.81
N THR A 120 0.85 -1.99 -15.88
CA THR A 120 1.41 -0.69 -16.27
C THR A 120 0.62 0.49 -15.70
N MET A 121 -0.63 0.26 -15.27
CA MET A 121 -1.53 1.27 -14.69
C MET A 121 -2.43 0.66 -13.62
#